data_3c21e8d2cff0d15e8010ce92a6c5a93b
#
_entry.id   3c21e8d2cff0d15e8010ce92a6c5a93b
#
_cell.length_a   1.000
_cell.length_b   1.000
_cell.length_c   1.000
_cell.angle_alpha   90.00
_cell.angle_beta   90.00
_cell.angle_gamma   90.00
#
_symmetry.space_group_name_H-M   'P 1'
#
loop_
_entity.id
_entity.type
_entity.pdbx_description
1 polymer ?
#
loop_
_entity_poly.entity_id
_entity_poly.type
_entity_poly.pdbx_seq_one_letter_code
_entity_poly.pdbx_strand_id
1 'polypeptide(L)'
;MILSDNETKVDLLNNEAIAKTIVSLIRDSKDQPISIGIHGDWGAGKSSILEMVENEVNGSNSESGKKYSCIRFNGWRHQGFEDSKIALMSSIVSELEKKEKLGTRAGEILKKLWKNINWMSVAKTSGKTALGIATGTAPITLLSSAMDVLKATVTTKEGITGAIESIGGYLKDAKITEDTSSNKEFSEFQENFVELLEDASIEKLIVLIDDLDRCLPDVAINTLEAVRLFMFSKKTAFVIAADESMIRYAVKKHFPDAINENKINAGDTFANRYLEKLIQVPFRIPALGEVESCIYIMLLMVGSVLPDENENYKKLREEGLSRIKKPWNVKSFTVDDVKEILGSDYEKCSNEILIATQICHLLANNTDGNPRKIKRFINMLLLRYEISKNRGFGDELELAVLAKMMLAEYYETDFYKELPNHLDSEGKWNEVPEILADIKAMIEEQKAIEGKERWYDLNKIWKWLYYDPEITDKDLRPYYYACKEKSDYFSSTANKNDLSEIVDLLFRDEMAIVGRTDDLRNLTSQEAEQVFEVVVQKIMERGQFDTKPKGTDGLILLVQNKTELRKNLVGYIDAIPADKAGVWIIQGWDKAIPKDCDERKKLNQYFEKLKNSGTKIVKSTLMNM
;
A
#
# COMPACT_ATOMS: atom_id res chain seq x y z
N MET A 1 21.72 4.10 10.25
CA MET A 1 21.69 3.31 9.01
C MET A 1 20.24 3.05 8.64
N ILE A 2 19.83 3.27 7.38
CA ILE A 2 18.46 3.02 6.91
C ILE A 2 18.56 2.27 5.59
N LEU A 3 17.90 1.09 5.50
CA LEU A 3 17.78 0.32 4.27
C LEU A 3 16.77 1.01 3.34
N SER A 4 17.16 1.30 2.11
CA SER A 4 16.27 1.94 1.14
C SER A 4 15.10 1.03 0.77
N ASP A 5 13.88 1.58 0.79
CA ASP A 5 12.66 0.89 0.38
C ASP A 5 12.33 1.12 -1.10
N ASN A 6 13.19 1.82 -1.84
CA ASN A 6 13.05 2.08 -3.26
C ASN A 6 13.33 0.84 -4.10
N GLU A 7 12.94 0.92 -5.37
CA GLU A 7 13.31 -0.05 -6.41
C GLU A 7 14.83 -0.21 -6.45
N THR A 8 15.30 -1.43 -6.62
CA THR A 8 16.73 -1.73 -6.70
C THR A 8 17.13 -2.19 -8.08
N LYS A 9 18.28 -1.69 -8.55
CA LYS A 9 18.94 -2.18 -9.76
C LYS A 9 19.85 -3.38 -9.48
N VAL A 10 20.20 -3.56 -8.20
CA VAL A 10 21.08 -4.65 -7.77
C VAL A 10 20.19 -5.84 -7.40
N ASP A 11 20.38 -6.94 -8.11
CA ASP A 11 19.67 -8.18 -7.82
C ASP A 11 20.27 -8.87 -6.59
N LEU A 12 19.43 -9.10 -5.57
CA LEU A 12 19.75 -9.86 -4.37
C LEU A 12 18.89 -11.14 -4.25
N LEU A 13 17.97 -11.37 -5.19
CA LEU A 13 16.92 -12.40 -5.10
C LEU A 13 16.83 -13.28 -6.35
N ASN A 14 17.79 -13.15 -7.28
CA ASN A 14 17.77 -13.84 -8.58
C ASN A 14 16.54 -13.45 -9.46
N ASN A 15 16.03 -12.22 -9.30
CA ASN A 15 14.93 -11.68 -10.10
C ASN A 15 15.35 -11.37 -11.55
N GLU A 16 16.65 -11.18 -11.81
CA GLU A 16 17.18 -11.07 -13.19
C GLU A 16 16.85 -12.29 -14.05
N ALA A 17 16.78 -13.48 -13.46
CA ALA A 17 16.39 -14.67 -14.19
C ALA A 17 14.94 -14.57 -14.69
N ILE A 18 14.06 -13.98 -13.89
CA ILE A 18 12.66 -13.69 -14.26
C ILE A 18 12.64 -12.66 -15.38
N ALA A 19 13.38 -11.56 -15.23
CA ALA A 19 13.47 -10.50 -16.24
C ALA A 19 13.99 -11.02 -17.59
N LYS A 20 15.06 -11.82 -17.59
CA LYS A 20 15.60 -12.47 -18.80
C LYS A 20 14.58 -13.39 -19.46
N THR A 21 13.83 -14.16 -18.67
CA THR A 21 12.77 -15.03 -19.20
C THR A 21 11.66 -14.23 -19.85
N ILE A 22 11.21 -13.13 -19.21
CA ILE A 22 10.18 -12.22 -19.76
C ILE A 22 10.66 -11.64 -21.10
N VAL A 23 11.91 -11.15 -21.18
CA VAL A 23 12.47 -10.58 -22.41
C VAL A 23 12.59 -11.65 -23.50
N SER A 24 12.97 -12.88 -23.17
CA SER A 24 12.98 -14.01 -24.12
C SER A 24 11.59 -14.29 -24.68
N LEU A 25 10.56 -14.40 -23.83
CA LEU A 25 9.17 -14.59 -24.27
C LEU A 25 8.69 -13.47 -25.19
N ILE A 26 9.04 -12.23 -24.88
CA ILE A 26 8.70 -11.06 -25.73
C ILE A 26 9.37 -11.18 -27.11
N ARG A 27 10.61 -11.63 -27.19
CA ARG A 27 11.33 -11.83 -28.45
C ARG A 27 10.75 -12.99 -29.26
N ASP A 28 10.44 -14.09 -28.59
CA ASP A 28 9.89 -15.29 -29.22
C ASP A 28 8.48 -15.03 -29.79
N SER A 29 7.74 -14.09 -29.23
CA SER A 29 6.43 -13.69 -29.75
C SER A 29 6.48 -12.93 -31.10
N LYS A 30 7.67 -12.59 -31.59
CA LYS A 30 7.88 -11.87 -32.88
C LYS A 30 6.92 -10.68 -33.04
N ASP A 31 6.20 -10.63 -34.15
CA ASP A 31 5.22 -9.56 -34.44
C ASP A 31 3.90 -9.71 -33.66
N GLN A 32 3.65 -10.86 -33.01
CA GLN A 32 2.44 -11.07 -32.27
C GLN A 32 2.42 -10.24 -30.97
N PRO A 33 1.32 -9.57 -30.67
CA PRO A 33 1.18 -8.89 -29.38
C PRO A 33 1.18 -9.89 -28.24
N ILE A 34 1.81 -9.51 -27.11
CA ILE A 34 1.86 -10.34 -25.90
C ILE A 34 1.60 -9.51 -24.66
N SER A 35 0.85 -10.07 -23.70
CA SER A 35 0.65 -9.50 -22.38
C SER A 35 1.11 -10.45 -21.30
N ILE A 36 2.01 -9.98 -20.43
CA ILE A 36 2.61 -10.72 -19.32
C ILE A 36 2.23 -10.04 -18.02
N GLY A 37 1.63 -10.76 -17.09
CA GLY A 37 1.31 -10.29 -15.75
C GLY A 37 2.37 -10.72 -14.75
N ILE A 38 2.95 -9.76 -14.03
CA ILE A 38 3.82 -10.00 -12.87
C ILE A 38 3.00 -9.76 -11.62
N HIS A 39 2.53 -10.84 -11.01
CA HIS A 39 1.70 -10.80 -9.82
C HIS A 39 2.53 -11.02 -8.56
N GLY A 40 2.18 -10.35 -7.50
CA GLY A 40 2.80 -10.52 -6.19
C GLY A 40 2.24 -9.54 -5.19
N ASP A 41 2.38 -9.86 -3.92
CA ASP A 41 1.94 -9.02 -2.82
C ASP A 41 2.68 -7.67 -2.83
N TRP A 42 2.15 -6.69 -2.11
CA TRP A 42 2.83 -5.41 -1.99
C TRP A 42 4.20 -5.58 -1.32
N GLY A 43 5.25 -5.15 -2.02
CA GLY A 43 6.64 -5.28 -1.56
C GLY A 43 7.35 -6.57 -2.02
N ALA A 44 6.73 -7.41 -2.84
CA ALA A 44 7.34 -8.62 -3.40
C ALA A 44 8.45 -8.36 -4.44
N GLY A 45 8.68 -7.09 -4.85
CA GLY A 45 9.72 -6.75 -5.82
C GLY A 45 9.23 -6.56 -7.26
N LYS A 46 7.92 -6.42 -7.49
CA LYS A 46 7.32 -6.22 -8.84
C LYS A 46 8.01 -5.12 -9.63
N SER A 47 8.12 -3.92 -9.07
CA SER A 47 8.75 -2.75 -9.72
C SER A 47 10.24 -2.96 -9.99
N SER A 48 10.95 -3.68 -9.11
CA SER A 48 12.35 -4.03 -9.34
C SER A 48 12.51 -5.00 -10.51
N ILE A 49 11.61 -5.96 -10.70
CA ILE A 49 11.61 -6.83 -11.88
C ILE A 49 11.36 -6.03 -13.15
N LEU A 50 10.43 -5.05 -13.14
CA LEU A 50 10.22 -4.16 -14.30
C LEU A 50 11.48 -3.36 -14.62
N GLU A 51 12.22 -2.86 -13.62
CA GLU A 51 13.50 -2.18 -13.80
C GLU A 51 14.54 -3.11 -14.44
N MET A 52 14.62 -4.36 -13.99
CA MET A 52 15.52 -5.37 -14.55
C MET A 52 15.12 -5.75 -15.98
N VAL A 53 13.83 -5.81 -16.31
CA VAL A 53 13.34 -6.02 -17.68
C VAL A 53 13.78 -4.86 -18.58
N GLU A 54 13.63 -3.60 -18.15
CA GLU A 54 14.07 -2.43 -18.92
C GLU A 54 15.59 -2.46 -19.16
N ASN A 55 16.38 -2.79 -18.14
CA ASN A 55 17.82 -2.91 -18.25
C ASN A 55 18.25 -4.02 -19.23
N GLU A 56 17.60 -5.19 -19.16
CA GLU A 56 17.87 -6.33 -20.06
C GLU A 56 17.52 -5.98 -21.52
N VAL A 57 16.42 -5.28 -21.77
CA VAL A 57 16.03 -4.79 -23.09
C VAL A 57 17.07 -3.81 -23.63
N ASN A 58 17.49 -2.84 -22.82
CA ASN A 58 18.47 -1.83 -23.23
C ASN A 58 19.85 -2.43 -23.49
N GLY A 59 20.32 -3.37 -22.67
CA GLY A 59 21.56 -4.11 -22.87
C GLY A 59 21.55 -4.92 -24.17
N SER A 60 20.46 -5.62 -24.42
CA SER A 60 20.28 -6.45 -25.61
C SER A 60 20.20 -5.70 -26.92
N ASN A 61 19.72 -4.45 -26.94
CA ASN A 61 19.73 -3.59 -28.11
C ASN A 61 21.17 -3.32 -28.62
N SER A 62 22.12 -3.26 -27.67
CA SER A 62 23.53 -3.03 -27.99
C SER A 62 24.19 -4.23 -28.66
N GLU A 63 23.74 -5.44 -28.39
CA GLU A 63 24.34 -6.70 -28.84
C GLU A 63 23.72 -7.23 -30.14
N SER A 64 22.38 -7.08 -30.30
CA SER A 64 21.64 -7.78 -31.36
C SER A 64 21.44 -6.98 -32.65
N GLY A 65 21.72 -5.68 -32.65
CA GLY A 65 21.41 -4.78 -33.77
C GLY A 65 19.92 -4.58 -34.05
N LYS A 66 19.04 -5.21 -33.21
CA LYS A 66 17.60 -5.06 -33.25
C LYS A 66 17.18 -4.01 -32.24
N LYS A 67 16.21 -3.17 -32.60
CA LYS A 67 15.77 -2.06 -31.78
C LYS A 67 14.46 -2.39 -31.07
N TYR A 68 14.57 -2.65 -29.77
CA TYR A 68 13.42 -2.74 -28.88
C TYR A 68 13.27 -1.40 -28.14
N SER A 69 12.07 -0.83 -28.13
CA SER A 69 11.80 0.39 -27.37
C SER A 69 11.01 0.03 -26.11
N CYS A 70 11.47 0.48 -24.95
CA CYS A 70 10.86 0.19 -23.65
C CYS A 70 10.30 1.48 -23.06
N ILE A 71 9.02 1.48 -22.64
CA ILE A 71 8.34 2.63 -22.07
C ILE A 71 7.74 2.22 -20.73
N ARG A 72 7.90 3.06 -19.70
CA ARG A 72 7.23 2.88 -18.40
C ARG A 72 5.96 3.73 -18.31
N PHE A 73 4.90 3.12 -17.87
CA PHE A 73 3.64 3.76 -17.50
C PHE A 73 3.33 3.46 -16.03
N ASN A 74 3.18 4.51 -15.23
CA ASN A 74 2.78 4.38 -13.84
C ASN A 74 1.30 4.80 -13.70
N GLY A 75 0.43 3.84 -13.40
CA GLY A 75 -1.00 4.07 -13.31
C GLY A 75 -1.39 5.11 -12.26
N TRP A 76 -0.72 5.09 -11.11
CA TRP A 76 -1.00 6.00 -10.01
C TRP A 76 -0.71 7.46 -10.33
N ARG A 77 0.35 7.75 -11.10
CA ARG A 77 0.67 9.13 -11.54
C ARG A 77 -0.39 9.71 -12.47
N HIS A 78 -1.13 8.86 -13.17
CA HIS A 78 -2.15 9.25 -14.14
C HIS A 78 -3.58 9.15 -13.59
N GLN A 79 -3.75 8.93 -12.29
CA GLN A 79 -5.06 8.77 -11.62
C GLN A 79 -5.96 10.01 -11.71
N GLY A 80 -5.40 11.21 -11.92
CA GLY A 80 -6.14 12.48 -12.07
C GLY A 80 -6.71 12.72 -13.48
N PHE A 81 -6.46 11.87 -14.46
CA PHE A 81 -7.01 12.01 -15.80
C PHE A 81 -8.43 11.44 -15.87
N GLU A 82 -9.35 12.17 -16.51
CA GLU A 82 -10.75 11.71 -16.69
C GLU A 82 -10.85 10.42 -17.51
N ASP A 83 -9.88 10.14 -18.39
CA ASP A 83 -9.82 8.93 -19.20
C ASP A 83 -8.43 8.30 -19.19
N SER A 84 -8.30 7.20 -18.46
CA SER A 84 -7.05 6.43 -18.35
C SER A 84 -6.62 5.82 -19.69
N LYS A 85 -7.54 5.56 -20.63
CA LYS A 85 -7.24 5.05 -21.98
C LYS A 85 -6.47 6.09 -22.77
N ILE A 86 -6.95 7.33 -22.73
CA ILE A 86 -6.30 8.48 -23.38
C ILE A 86 -4.95 8.78 -22.72
N ALA A 87 -4.89 8.69 -21.38
CA ALA A 87 -3.64 8.89 -20.65
C ALA A 87 -2.56 7.88 -21.05
N LEU A 88 -2.91 6.59 -21.16
CA LEU A 88 -1.98 5.55 -21.62
C LEU A 88 -1.51 5.81 -23.06
N MET A 89 -2.44 6.07 -24.00
CA MET A 89 -2.11 6.37 -25.40
C MET A 89 -1.20 7.57 -25.52
N SER A 90 -1.55 8.68 -24.84
CA SER A 90 -0.75 9.91 -24.84
C SER A 90 0.63 9.71 -24.26
N SER A 91 0.74 8.94 -23.17
CA SER A 91 2.01 8.62 -22.54
C SER A 91 2.93 7.82 -23.48
N ILE A 92 2.39 6.80 -24.14
CA ILE A 92 3.14 5.97 -25.10
C ILE A 92 3.66 6.84 -26.27
N VAL A 93 2.77 7.63 -26.89
CA VAL A 93 3.13 8.48 -28.04
C VAL A 93 4.15 9.54 -27.63
N SER A 94 3.97 10.19 -26.47
CA SER A 94 4.92 11.20 -25.95
C SER A 94 6.29 10.62 -25.62
N GLU A 95 6.34 9.41 -25.04
CA GLU A 95 7.63 8.78 -24.73
C GLU A 95 8.36 8.27 -25.98
N LEU A 96 7.63 7.79 -26.98
CA LEU A 96 8.23 7.46 -28.30
C LEU A 96 8.82 8.71 -28.95
N GLU A 97 8.10 9.84 -28.94
CA GLU A 97 8.58 11.11 -29.47
C GLU A 97 9.88 11.60 -28.82
N LYS A 98 10.00 11.41 -27.49
CA LYS A 98 11.19 11.82 -26.74
C LYS A 98 12.39 10.89 -26.92
N LYS A 99 12.15 9.58 -26.90
CA LYS A 99 13.23 8.56 -26.92
C LYS A 99 13.80 8.32 -28.32
N GLU A 100 13.00 8.56 -29.35
CA GLU A 100 13.35 8.20 -30.69
C GLU A 100 13.77 9.43 -31.52
N LYS A 101 14.87 9.30 -32.26
CA LYS A 101 15.25 10.31 -33.28
C LYS A 101 14.41 10.07 -34.55
N LEU A 102 13.22 10.67 -34.55
CA LEU A 102 12.24 10.45 -35.59
C LEU A 102 12.55 11.27 -36.85
N GLY A 103 12.44 10.64 -38.02
CA GLY A 103 12.56 11.30 -39.30
C GLY A 103 11.31 12.15 -39.64
N THR A 104 11.36 12.84 -40.80
CA THR A 104 10.27 13.74 -41.23
C THR A 104 8.93 12.98 -41.37
N ARG A 105 8.96 11.75 -41.92
CA ARG A 105 7.77 10.91 -42.10
C ARG A 105 7.15 10.49 -40.75
N ALA A 106 7.96 10.02 -39.80
CA ALA A 106 7.51 9.71 -38.47
C ALA A 106 6.88 10.92 -37.76
N GLY A 107 7.42 12.12 -37.99
CA GLY A 107 6.85 13.37 -37.47
C GLY A 107 5.44 13.67 -38.02
N GLU A 108 5.15 13.31 -39.27
CA GLU A 108 3.81 13.42 -39.84
C GLU A 108 2.84 12.37 -39.25
N ILE A 109 3.34 11.16 -39.07
CA ILE A 109 2.57 10.08 -38.44
C ILE A 109 2.23 10.45 -37.00
N LEU A 110 3.18 10.99 -36.25
CA LEU A 110 2.95 11.50 -34.89
C LEU A 110 1.85 12.55 -34.83
N LYS A 111 1.82 13.50 -35.75
CA LYS A 111 0.76 14.51 -35.85
C LYS A 111 -0.63 13.88 -36.05
N LYS A 112 -0.70 12.82 -36.88
CA LYS A 112 -1.95 12.07 -37.07
C LYS A 112 -2.37 11.35 -35.78
N LEU A 113 -1.44 10.70 -35.08
CA LEU A 113 -1.71 10.04 -33.80
C LEU A 113 -2.21 11.02 -32.75
N TRP A 114 -1.56 12.19 -32.59
CA TRP A 114 -2.01 13.23 -31.68
C TRP A 114 -3.39 13.78 -32.06
N LYS A 115 -3.69 13.91 -33.36
CA LYS A 115 -5.02 14.30 -33.82
C LYS A 115 -6.07 13.27 -33.43
N ASN A 116 -5.80 11.98 -33.59
CA ASN A 116 -6.72 10.91 -33.22
C ASN A 116 -6.94 10.85 -31.71
N ILE A 117 -5.89 11.02 -30.87
CA ILE A 117 -5.99 11.09 -29.41
C ILE A 117 -6.85 12.29 -28.98
N ASN A 118 -6.58 13.48 -29.54
CA ASN A 118 -7.32 14.70 -29.23
C ASN A 118 -8.80 14.57 -29.62
N TRP A 119 -9.09 13.95 -30.75
CA TRP A 119 -10.47 13.72 -31.17
C TRP A 119 -11.20 12.76 -30.20
N MET A 120 -10.57 11.65 -29.81
CA MET A 120 -11.16 10.74 -28.80
C MET A 120 -11.43 11.42 -27.46
N SER A 121 -10.60 12.39 -27.09
CA SER A 121 -10.79 13.22 -25.90
C SER A 121 -12.02 14.14 -26.03
N VAL A 122 -12.18 14.79 -27.18
CA VAL A 122 -13.29 15.73 -27.45
C VAL A 122 -14.62 15.00 -27.59
N ALA A 123 -14.65 13.84 -28.24
CA ALA A 123 -15.88 13.05 -28.43
C ALA A 123 -16.54 12.63 -27.11
N LYS A 124 -15.75 12.39 -26.05
CA LYS A 124 -16.28 12.09 -24.70
C LYS A 124 -16.72 13.32 -23.91
N THR A 125 -16.10 14.48 -24.16
CA THR A 125 -16.38 15.72 -23.43
C THR A 125 -17.65 16.42 -23.93
N SER A 126 -18.04 16.20 -25.19
CA SER A 126 -19.24 16.83 -25.78
C SER A 126 -20.57 16.35 -25.20
N GLY A 127 -20.57 15.25 -24.42
CA GLY A 127 -21.75 14.78 -23.67
C GLY A 127 -21.97 15.45 -22.32
N LYS A 128 -21.00 16.14 -21.73
CA LYS A 128 -21.08 16.66 -20.35
C LYS A 128 -20.49 18.03 -20.02
N THR A 129 -19.78 18.76 -20.86
CA THR A 129 -19.35 20.12 -20.47
C THR A 129 -18.64 20.93 -21.55
N ALA A 130 -19.34 21.78 -22.26
CA ALA A 130 -18.81 23.07 -22.76
C ALA A 130 -18.46 24.05 -21.59
N LEU A 131 -18.78 23.69 -20.36
CA LEU A 131 -18.56 24.51 -19.14
C LEU A 131 -17.18 24.31 -18.50
N GLY A 132 -16.51 23.16 -18.68
CA GLY A 132 -15.23 22.84 -18.02
C GLY A 132 -14.04 23.66 -18.55
N ILE A 133 -14.10 24.11 -19.80
CA ILE A 133 -13.06 24.96 -20.40
C ILE A 133 -13.08 26.38 -19.80
N ALA A 134 -14.26 26.87 -19.40
CA ALA A 134 -14.43 28.18 -18.82
C ALA A 134 -14.02 28.22 -17.32
N THR A 135 -13.95 27.09 -16.64
CA THR A 135 -13.66 26.99 -15.19
C THR A 135 -12.23 26.53 -14.85
N GLY A 136 -11.35 26.33 -15.84
CA GLY A 136 -9.94 25.93 -15.61
C GLY A 136 -9.73 24.48 -15.19
N THR A 137 -10.74 23.61 -15.33
CA THR A 137 -10.67 22.16 -15.00
C THR A 137 -10.46 21.28 -16.22
N ALA A 138 -10.04 21.84 -17.35
CA ALA A 138 -9.71 21.08 -18.56
C ALA A 138 -8.46 20.20 -18.34
N PRO A 139 -8.38 19.00 -18.94
CA PRO A 139 -7.23 18.12 -18.86
C PRO A 139 -5.93 18.85 -19.29
N ILE A 140 -4.84 18.60 -18.56
CA ILE A 140 -3.54 19.29 -18.75
C ILE A 140 -3.01 19.14 -20.19
N THR A 141 -3.35 18.06 -20.90
CA THR A 141 -2.98 17.83 -22.30
C THR A 141 -3.67 18.78 -23.29
N LEU A 142 -4.93 19.15 -23.01
CA LEU A 142 -5.62 20.21 -23.77
C LEU A 142 -5.05 21.60 -23.43
N LEU A 143 -4.61 21.79 -22.17
CA LEU A 143 -3.98 23.03 -21.73
C LEU A 143 -2.59 23.22 -22.35
N SER A 144 -1.79 22.17 -22.54
CA SER A 144 -0.45 22.29 -23.12
C SER A 144 -0.50 22.63 -24.62
N SER A 145 -1.36 21.98 -25.40
CA SER A 145 -1.55 22.33 -26.81
C SER A 145 -2.28 23.69 -27.00
N ALA A 146 -3.21 24.04 -26.12
CA ALA A 146 -3.81 25.38 -26.09
C ALA A 146 -2.82 26.45 -25.58
N MET A 147 -1.93 26.12 -24.64
CA MET A 147 -0.88 27.05 -24.19
C MET A 147 0.24 27.28 -25.21
N ASP A 148 0.57 26.32 -26.04
CA ASP A 148 1.53 26.53 -27.13
C ASP A 148 0.94 27.38 -28.26
N VAL A 149 -0.36 27.27 -28.53
CA VAL A 149 -1.11 28.18 -29.41
C VAL A 149 -1.30 29.57 -28.75
N LEU A 150 -1.55 29.61 -27.44
CA LEU A 150 -1.68 30.86 -26.66
C LEU A 150 -0.35 31.61 -26.51
N LYS A 151 0.79 30.91 -26.33
CA LYS A 151 2.11 31.53 -26.28
C LYS A 151 2.52 32.14 -27.63
N ALA A 152 1.97 31.65 -28.72
CA ALA A 152 2.24 32.17 -30.06
C ALA A 152 1.35 33.38 -30.44
N THR A 153 0.22 33.65 -29.72
CA THR A 153 -0.81 34.59 -30.24
C THR A 153 -1.33 35.63 -29.26
N VAL A 154 -1.03 35.59 -27.95
CA VAL A 154 -1.74 36.43 -26.98
C VAL A 154 -0.86 37.41 -26.22
N THR A 155 -0.85 38.67 -26.70
CA THR A 155 -0.54 39.87 -25.89
C THR A 155 -1.76 40.79 -25.73
N THR A 156 -2.94 40.46 -26.25
CA THR A 156 -4.13 41.36 -26.20
C THR A 156 -5.43 40.58 -26.00
N LYS A 157 -6.43 41.29 -25.42
CA LYS A 157 -7.78 40.76 -25.15
C LYS A 157 -8.53 40.26 -26.40
N GLU A 158 -8.22 40.80 -27.56
CA GLU A 158 -8.78 40.41 -28.87
C GLU A 158 -8.24 39.08 -29.38
N GLY A 159 -7.03 38.69 -28.99
CA GLY A 159 -6.47 37.36 -29.35
C GLY A 159 -7.14 36.19 -28.64
N ILE A 160 -7.69 36.40 -27.45
CA ILE A 160 -8.44 35.39 -26.70
C ILE A 160 -9.79 35.09 -27.38
N THR A 161 -10.47 36.13 -27.87
CA THR A 161 -11.76 35.99 -28.58
C THR A 161 -11.59 35.25 -29.91
N GLY A 162 -10.52 35.55 -30.66
CA GLY A 162 -10.20 34.87 -31.91
C GLY A 162 -9.79 33.39 -31.74
N ALA A 163 -9.12 33.06 -30.64
CA ALA A 163 -8.79 31.66 -30.29
C ALA A 163 -10.05 30.85 -29.91
N ILE A 164 -10.98 31.47 -29.20
CA ILE A 164 -12.27 30.83 -28.85
C ILE A 164 -13.15 30.64 -30.09
N GLU A 165 -13.18 31.60 -31.03
CA GLU A 165 -13.92 31.48 -32.30
C GLU A 165 -13.31 30.42 -33.22
N SER A 166 -11.98 30.26 -33.29
CA SER A 166 -11.33 29.21 -34.08
C SER A 166 -11.61 27.81 -33.49
N ILE A 167 -11.62 27.67 -32.18
CA ILE A 167 -12.01 26.41 -31.50
C ILE A 167 -13.52 26.13 -31.71
N GLY A 168 -14.35 27.18 -31.66
CA GLY A 168 -15.79 27.09 -31.95
C GLY A 168 -16.09 26.75 -33.43
N GLY A 169 -15.23 27.14 -34.37
CA GLY A 169 -15.31 26.75 -35.78
C GLY A 169 -15.04 25.26 -36.01
N TYR A 170 -14.02 24.72 -35.34
CA TYR A 170 -13.74 23.26 -35.38
C TYR A 170 -14.84 22.41 -34.75
N LEU A 171 -15.59 22.95 -33.75
CA LEU A 171 -16.71 22.27 -33.12
C LEU A 171 -18.01 22.30 -33.94
N LYS A 172 -18.18 23.28 -34.84
CA LYS A 172 -19.38 23.42 -35.68
C LYS A 172 -19.41 22.45 -36.89
N ASP A 173 -18.25 22.04 -37.39
CA ASP A 173 -18.15 21.09 -38.50
C ASP A 173 -18.25 19.62 -38.04
N ALA A 174 -18.20 19.35 -36.75
CA ALA A 174 -18.41 18.04 -36.18
C ALA A 174 -19.90 17.78 -35.91
N LYS A 175 -20.66 17.49 -36.97
CA LYS A 175 -21.96 16.81 -36.87
C LYS A 175 -21.70 15.37 -36.43
N ILE A 176 -21.82 15.12 -35.12
CA ILE A 176 -21.61 13.83 -34.48
C ILE A 176 -22.82 12.93 -34.79
N THR A 177 -22.63 11.90 -35.59
CA THR A 177 -23.42 10.68 -35.56
C THR A 177 -22.71 9.72 -34.60
N GLU A 178 -23.24 9.58 -33.38
CA GLU A 178 -22.78 8.69 -32.35
C GLU A 178 -22.75 7.25 -32.85
N ASP A 179 -21.70 6.50 -32.62
CA ASP A 179 -21.44 5.06 -32.79
C ASP A 179 -20.57 4.57 -33.96
N THR A 180 -20.50 5.21 -35.11
CA THR A 180 -19.66 4.68 -36.21
C THR A 180 -18.29 5.37 -36.31
N SER A 181 -18.12 6.58 -35.78
CA SER A 181 -16.91 7.37 -35.90
C SER A 181 -15.79 6.90 -34.95
N SER A 182 -16.11 6.51 -33.72
CA SER A 182 -15.10 6.13 -32.73
C SER A 182 -14.36 4.84 -33.07
N ASN A 183 -15.03 3.87 -33.69
CA ASN A 183 -14.40 2.62 -34.13
C ASN A 183 -13.44 2.84 -35.31
N LYS A 184 -13.81 3.73 -36.24
CA LYS A 184 -12.96 4.07 -37.40
C LYS A 184 -11.67 4.78 -36.95
N GLU A 185 -11.79 5.74 -36.08
CA GLU A 185 -10.64 6.52 -35.57
C GLU A 185 -9.71 5.69 -34.71
N PHE A 186 -10.26 4.73 -33.98
CA PHE A 186 -9.44 3.78 -33.25
C PHE A 186 -8.65 2.86 -34.21
N SER A 187 -9.28 2.37 -35.28
CA SER A 187 -8.60 1.57 -36.30
C SER A 187 -7.51 2.39 -37.00
N GLU A 188 -7.80 3.66 -37.36
CA GLU A 188 -6.81 4.58 -37.91
C GLU A 188 -5.65 4.85 -36.93
N PHE A 189 -5.93 4.95 -35.63
CA PHE A 189 -4.89 5.08 -34.61
C PHE A 189 -3.98 3.84 -34.61
N GLN A 190 -4.54 2.63 -34.62
CA GLN A 190 -3.77 1.38 -34.63
C GLN A 190 -2.88 1.27 -35.87
N GLU A 191 -3.42 1.58 -37.06
CA GLU A 191 -2.67 1.56 -38.31
C GLU A 191 -1.50 2.58 -38.29
N ASN A 192 -1.78 3.83 -37.94
CA ASN A 192 -0.75 4.87 -37.80
C ASN A 192 0.29 4.52 -36.74
N PHE A 193 -0.12 3.84 -35.65
CA PHE A 193 0.79 3.43 -34.59
C PHE A 193 1.77 2.35 -35.07
N VAL A 194 1.29 1.33 -35.80
CA VAL A 194 2.16 0.31 -36.39
C VAL A 194 3.09 0.94 -37.43
N GLU A 195 2.58 1.84 -38.29
CA GLU A 195 3.39 2.58 -39.28
C GLU A 195 4.50 3.40 -38.61
N LEU A 196 4.22 4.04 -37.46
CA LEU A 196 5.22 4.76 -36.66
C LEU A 196 6.32 3.82 -36.17
N LEU A 197 5.98 2.64 -35.65
CA LEU A 197 6.97 1.67 -35.17
C LEU A 197 7.85 1.15 -36.30
N GLU A 198 7.29 0.98 -37.51
CA GLU A 198 8.01 0.55 -38.69
C GLU A 198 8.98 1.64 -39.21
N ASP A 199 8.49 2.87 -39.31
CA ASP A 199 9.30 4.01 -39.77
C ASP A 199 10.45 4.33 -38.79
N ALA A 200 10.21 4.17 -37.48
CA ALA A 200 11.21 4.29 -36.43
C ALA A 200 12.16 3.06 -36.34
N SER A 201 11.96 2.04 -37.19
CA SER A 201 12.71 0.78 -37.20
C SER A 201 12.67 0.06 -35.85
N ILE A 202 11.53 0.16 -35.11
CA ILE A 202 11.32 -0.51 -33.85
C ILE A 202 10.82 -1.94 -34.12
N GLU A 203 11.57 -2.93 -33.68
CA GLU A 203 11.22 -4.35 -33.81
C GLU A 203 10.00 -4.65 -32.94
N LYS A 204 10.00 -4.17 -31.69
CA LYS A 204 8.88 -4.28 -30.76
C LYS A 204 8.89 -3.18 -29.72
N LEU A 205 7.72 -2.65 -29.44
CA LEU A 205 7.47 -1.74 -28.32
C LEU A 205 7.07 -2.53 -27.08
N ILE A 206 7.77 -2.32 -25.97
CA ILE A 206 7.52 -2.93 -24.69
C ILE A 206 7.01 -1.86 -23.73
N VAL A 207 5.78 -2.03 -23.25
CA VAL A 207 5.15 -1.13 -22.29
C VAL A 207 5.12 -1.79 -20.91
N LEU A 208 5.87 -1.22 -19.98
CA LEU A 208 5.92 -1.65 -18.60
C LEU A 208 4.90 -0.85 -17.79
N ILE A 209 3.91 -1.54 -17.23
CA ILE A 209 2.82 -0.91 -16.46
C ILE A 209 3.01 -1.25 -14.98
N ASP A 210 3.10 -0.21 -14.14
CA ASP A 210 3.33 -0.33 -12.72
C ASP A 210 2.26 0.39 -11.89
N ASP A 211 2.16 0.05 -10.60
CA ASP A 211 1.32 0.70 -9.59
C ASP A 211 -0.20 0.74 -9.92
N LEU A 212 -0.72 -0.20 -10.69
CA LEU A 212 -2.17 -0.31 -10.94
C LEU A 212 -2.94 -0.69 -9.67
N ASP A 213 -2.33 -1.43 -8.78
CA ASP A 213 -2.88 -1.84 -7.48
C ASP A 213 -3.04 -0.67 -6.49
N ARG A 214 -2.45 0.49 -6.77
CA ARG A 214 -2.64 1.73 -6.00
C ARG A 214 -3.71 2.66 -6.58
N CYS A 215 -4.20 2.36 -7.76
CA CYS A 215 -5.19 3.17 -8.45
C CYS A 215 -6.60 2.96 -7.89
N LEU A 216 -7.46 3.97 -8.09
CA LEU A 216 -8.90 3.76 -7.91
C LEU A 216 -9.37 2.62 -8.83
N PRO A 217 -10.35 1.80 -8.40
CA PRO A 217 -10.83 0.65 -9.16
C PRO A 217 -11.15 0.95 -10.62
N ASP A 218 -11.86 2.04 -10.89
CA ASP A 218 -12.25 2.45 -12.26
C ASP A 218 -11.03 2.81 -13.11
N VAL A 219 -10.02 3.48 -12.53
CA VAL A 219 -8.77 3.84 -13.22
C VAL A 219 -7.98 2.58 -13.58
N ALA A 220 -7.86 1.63 -12.64
CA ALA A 220 -7.16 0.37 -12.88
C ALA A 220 -7.83 -0.42 -14.03
N ILE A 221 -9.16 -0.57 -13.99
CA ILE A 221 -9.90 -1.30 -15.02
C ILE A 221 -9.82 -0.58 -16.37
N ASN A 222 -10.02 0.73 -16.42
CA ASN A 222 -9.92 1.50 -17.66
C ASN A 222 -8.52 1.43 -18.29
N THR A 223 -7.45 1.39 -17.47
CA THR A 223 -6.09 1.18 -17.95
C THR A 223 -5.91 -0.22 -18.54
N LEU A 224 -6.41 -1.25 -17.86
CA LEU A 224 -6.38 -2.63 -18.38
C LEU A 224 -7.19 -2.78 -19.68
N GLU A 225 -8.33 -2.13 -19.79
CA GLU A 225 -9.08 -2.09 -21.05
C GLU A 225 -8.34 -1.34 -22.16
N ALA A 226 -7.57 -0.28 -21.83
CA ALA A 226 -6.71 0.38 -22.81
C ALA A 226 -5.62 -0.57 -23.33
N VAL A 227 -4.98 -1.34 -22.44
CA VAL A 227 -4.03 -2.40 -22.84
C VAL A 227 -4.70 -3.37 -23.81
N ARG A 228 -5.91 -3.82 -23.52
CA ARG A 228 -6.67 -4.73 -24.38
C ARG A 228 -6.84 -4.17 -25.81
N LEU A 229 -7.06 -2.87 -25.96
CA LEU A 229 -7.16 -2.24 -27.26
C LEU A 229 -5.87 -2.37 -28.06
N PHE A 230 -4.71 -2.19 -27.41
CA PHE A 230 -3.40 -2.35 -28.03
C PHE A 230 -3.00 -3.81 -28.31
N MET A 231 -3.63 -4.79 -27.65
CA MET A 231 -3.36 -6.22 -27.89
C MET A 231 -3.72 -6.69 -29.31
N PHE A 232 -4.39 -5.85 -30.10
CA PHE A 232 -4.62 -6.10 -31.53
C PHE A 232 -3.57 -5.42 -32.43
N SER A 233 -2.66 -4.62 -31.85
CA SER A 233 -1.60 -3.94 -32.61
C SER A 233 -0.37 -4.82 -32.66
N LYS A 234 0.13 -5.13 -33.86
CA LYS A 234 1.38 -5.87 -34.05
C LYS A 234 2.56 -5.14 -33.38
N LYS A 235 3.62 -5.88 -33.10
CA LYS A 235 4.87 -5.35 -32.54
C LYS A 235 4.73 -4.68 -31.16
N THR A 236 3.75 -5.09 -30.36
CA THR A 236 3.56 -4.60 -28.99
C THR A 236 3.73 -5.70 -27.96
N ALA A 237 4.26 -5.35 -26.79
CA ALA A 237 4.33 -6.21 -25.62
C ALA A 237 3.96 -5.39 -24.36
N PHE A 238 3.14 -5.96 -23.49
CA PHE A 238 2.77 -5.34 -22.23
C PHE A 238 3.25 -6.22 -21.07
N VAL A 239 3.96 -5.61 -20.13
CA VAL A 239 4.35 -6.25 -18.88
C VAL A 239 3.65 -5.49 -17.75
N ILE A 240 2.69 -6.15 -17.09
CA ILE A 240 1.79 -5.54 -16.12
C ILE A 240 2.17 -6.04 -14.74
N ALA A 241 2.69 -5.15 -13.90
CA ALA A 241 3.03 -5.45 -12.52
C ALA A 241 1.92 -4.97 -11.58
N ALA A 242 1.24 -5.90 -10.92
CA ALA A 242 0.13 -5.57 -10.02
C ALA A 242 -0.10 -6.66 -8.96
N ASP A 243 -0.69 -6.27 -7.83
CA ASP A 243 -1.24 -7.21 -6.87
C ASP A 243 -2.57 -7.76 -7.41
N GLU A 244 -2.61 -9.07 -7.64
CA GLU A 244 -3.76 -9.75 -8.23
C GLU A 244 -5.02 -9.59 -7.39
N SER A 245 -4.90 -9.60 -6.06
CA SER A 245 -6.04 -9.45 -5.14
C SER A 245 -6.69 -8.07 -5.26
N MET A 246 -5.87 -7.04 -5.39
CA MET A 246 -6.33 -5.66 -5.57
C MET A 246 -6.98 -5.45 -6.94
N ILE A 247 -6.42 -6.07 -8.00
CA ILE A 247 -7.06 -6.01 -9.33
C ILE A 247 -8.38 -6.78 -9.34
N ARG A 248 -8.46 -7.95 -8.69
CA ARG A 248 -9.75 -8.67 -8.51
C ARG A 248 -10.78 -7.84 -7.76
N TYR A 249 -10.35 -7.14 -6.70
CA TYR A 249 -11.21 -6.19 -6.00
C TYR A 249 -11.70 -5.09 -6.93
N ALA A 250 -10.81 -4.51 -7.74
CA ALA A 250 -11.17 -3.46 -8.71
C ALA A 250 -12.21 -3.97 -9.73
N VAL A 251 -12.03 -5.19 -10.26
CA VAL A 251 -13.00 -5.82 -11.16
C VAL A 251 -14.37 -6.00 -10.50
N LYS A 252 -14.39 -6.51 -9.26
CA LYS A 252 -15.64 -6.68 -8.50
C LYS A 252 -16.35 -5.35 -8.26
N LYS A 253 -15.60 -4.31 -7.94
CA LYS A 253 -16.14 -2.97 -7.67
C LYS A 253 -16.67 -2.29 -8.93
N HIS A 254 -16.01 -2.50 -10.07
CA HIS A 254 -16.37 -1.89 -11.35
C HIS A 254 -17.57 -2.57 -12.01
N PHE A 255 -17.76 -3.89 -11.81
CA PHE A 255 -18.85 -4.68 -12.39
C PHE A 255 -19.75 -5.29 -11.31
N PRO A 256 -20.47 -4.49 -10.49
CA PRO A 256 -21.27 -5.01 -9.38
C PRO A 256 -22.42 -5.91 -9.84
N ASP A 257 -23.02 -5.65 -11.00
CA ASP A 257 -24.15 -6.42 -11.54
C ASP A 257 -23.76 -7.84 -11.99
N ALA A 258 -22.53 -8.03 -12.44
CA ALA A 258 -22.01 -9.34 -12.83
C ALA A 258 -21.82 -10.31 -11.65
N ILE A 259 -21.90 -9.82 -10.41
CA ILE A 259 -21.65 -10.55 -9.16
C ILE A 259 -22.95 -10.95 -8.46
N ASN A 260 -24.07 -10.27 -8.74
CA ASN A 260 -25.36 -10.46 -8.07
C ASN A 260 -26.12 -11.75 -8.47
N GLU A 261 -25.58 -12.60 -9.34
CA GLU A 261 -26.12 -13.92 -9.59
C GLU A 261 -25.73 -14.89 -8.47
N ASN A 262 -26.61 -15.13 -7.57
CA ASN A 262 -26.83 -16.09 -6.46
C ASN A 262 -25.89 -17.30 -6.27
N LYS A 263 -24.57 -17.19 -6.51
CA LYS A 263 -23.58 -18.21 -6.20
C LYS A 263 -22.45 -17.60 -5.37
N ILE A 264 -22.21 -18.16 -4.22
CA ILE A 264 -21.23 -17.73 -3.20
C ILE A 264 -19.80 -17.44 -3.75
N ASN A 265 -19.48 -17.89 -4.96
CA ASN A 265 -18.17 -17.69 -5.63
C ASN A 265 -18.27 -17.04 -7.03
N ALA A 266 -19.42 -16.49 -7.42
CA ALA A 266 -19.60 -15.95 -8.78
C ALA A 266 -18.68 -14.75 -9.07
N GLY A 267 -18.42 -13.90 -8.08
CA GLY A 267 -17.56 -12.73 -8.22
C GLY A 267 -16.09 -13.08 -8.43
N ASP A 268 -15.56 -14.09 -7.74
CA ASP A 268 -14.17 -14.55 -7.94
C ASP A 268 -14.00 -15.21 -9.30
N THR A 269 -14.97 -16.02 -9.72
CA THR A 269 -14.96 -16.66 -11.05
C THR A 269 -15.01 -15.63 -12.17
N PHE A 270 -15.83 -14.55 -12.04
CA PHE A 270 -15.90 -13.48 -13.02
C PHE A 270 -14.59 -12.70 -13.12
N ALA A 271 -14.03 -12.29 -11.96
CA ALA A 271 -12.79 -11.53 -11.91
C ALA A 271 -11.61 -12.34 -12.50
N ASN A 272 -11.53 -13.64 -12.22
CA ASN A 272 -10.51 -14.51 -12.79
C ASN A 272 -10.62 -14.60 -14.32
N ARG A 273 -11.83 -14.87 -14.83
CA ARG A 273 -12.07 -14.92 -16.28
C ARG A 273 -11.79 -13.58 -16.98
N TYR A 274 -12.04 -12.46 -16.30
CA TYR A 274 -11.71 -11.14 -16.81
C TYR A 274 -10.20 -10.97 -16.97
N LEU A 275 -9.42 -11.33 -15.93
CA LEU A 275 -7.96 -11.27 -15.98
C LEU A 275 -7.35 -12.23 -16.99
N GLU A 276 -7.84 -13.47 -17.08
CA GLU A 276 -7.40 -14.46 -18.07
C GLU A 276 -7.54 -13.98 -19.52
N LYS A 277 -8.53 -13.11 -19.80
CA LYS A 277 -8.70 -12.52 -21.13
C LYS A 277 -7.73 -11.38 -21.44
N LEU A 278 -7.15 -10.76 -20.40
CA LEU A 278 -6.26 -9.62 -20.53
C LEU A 278 -4.78 -10.02 -20.44
N ILE A 279 -4.47 -11.01 -19.61
CA ILE A 279 -3.12 -11.46 -19.33
C ILE A 279 -2.95 -12.85 -19.93
N GLN A 280 -2.11 -12.93 -20.98
CA GLN A 280 -1.84 -14.20 -21.67
C GLN A 280 -0.86 -15.07 -20.90
N VAL A 281 0.12 -14.46 -20.22
CA VAL A 281 1.13 -15.17 -19.44
C VAL A 281 1.13 -14.62 -18.01
N PRO A 282 0.35 -15.20 -17.09
CA PRO A 282 0.40 -14.82 -15.69
C PRO A 282 1.61 -15.46 -15.00
N PHE A 283 2.37 -14.66 -14.28
CA PHE A 283 3.47 -15.11 -13.44
C PHE A 283 3.29 -14.53 -12.04
N ARG A 284 3.38 -15.37 -11.01
CA ARG A 284 3.37 -14.94 -9.62
C ARG A 284 4.76 -15.02 -9.03
N ILE A 285 5.25 -13.92 -8.46
CA ILE A 285 6.52 -13.88 -7.74
C ILE A 285 6.38 -14.78 -6.51
N PRO A 286 7.24 -15.81 -6.36
CA PRO A 286 7.20 -16.66 -5.18
C PRO A 286 7.64 -15.86 -3.94
N ALA A 287 7.04 -16.16 -2.78
CA ALA A 287 7.56 -15.71 -1.51
C ALA A 287 8.93 -16.34 -1.23
N LEU A 288 9.80 -15.62 -0.53
CA LEU A 288 11.11 -16.17 -0.14
C LEU A 288 10.92 -17.29 0.89
N GLY A 289 11.59 -18.40 0.67
CA GLY A 289 11.75 -19.43 1.68
C GLY A 289 12.66 -18.98 2.82
N GLU A 290 12.81 -19.81 3.85
CA GLU A 290 13.63 -19.48 5.03
C GLU A 290 15.10 -19.27 4.64
N VAL A 291 15.68 -20.16 3.85
CA VAL A 291 17.08 -20.05 3.39
C VAL A 291 17.30 -18.80 2.55
N GLU A 292 16.40 -18.52 1.61
CA GLU A 292 16.45 -17.33 0.76
C GLU A 292 16.33 -16.05 1.56
N SER A 293 15.42 -16.02 2.56
CA SER A 293 15.24 -14.87 3.46
C SER A 293 16.50 -14.62 4.29
N CYS A 294 17.13 -15.67 4.82
CA CYS A 294 18.37 -15.55 5.59
C CYS A 294 19.54 -15.02 4.73
N ILE A 295 19.68 -15.53 3.50
CA ILE A 295 20.68 -15.00 2.55
C ILE A 295 20.40 -13.54 2.24
N TYR A 296 19.14 -13.21 1.96
CA TYR A 296 18.74 -11.83 1.66
C TYR A 296 19.03 -10.85 2.80
N ILE A 297 18.71 -11.23 4.04
CA ILE A 297 18.99 -10.43 5.24
C ILE A 297 20.49 -10.22 5.40
N MET A 298 21.32 -11.26 5.23
CA MET A 298 22.76 -11.17 5.29
C MET A 298 23.29 -10.18 4.24
N LEU A 299 22.87 -10.31 2.99
CA LEU A 299 23.29 -9.40 1.90
C LEU A 299 22.85 -7.95 2.16
N LEU A 300 21.64 -7.74 2.67
CA LEU A 300 21.16 -6.40 3.04
C LEU A 300 22.02 -5.76 4.15
N MET A 301 22.31 -6.53 5.20
CA MET A 301 23.05 -6.03 6.35
C MET A 301 24.50 -5.71 5.99
N VAL A 302 25.19 -6.58 5.26
CA VAL A 302 26.55 -6.32 4.78
C VAL A 302 26.58 -5.16 3.77
N GLY A 303 25.64 -5.12 2.83
CA GLY A 303 25.52 -4.06 1.83
C GLY A 303 25.17 -2.68 2.39
N SER A 304 24.73 -2.61 3.63
CA SER A 304 24.52 -1.35 4.32
C SER A 304 25.81 -0.68 4.81
N VAL A 305 26.89 -1.44 4.90
CA VAL A 305 28.24 -0.99 5.33
C VAL A 305 29.18 -0.92 4.13
N LEU A 306 29.15 -1.92 3.26
CA LEU A 306 30.02 -1.98 2.08
C LEU A 306 29.27 -1.46 0.84
N PRO A 307 29.89 -0.57 0.04
CA PRO A 307 29.29 -0.08 -1.20
C PRO A 307 29.15 -1.20 -2.24
N ASP A 308 28.24 -1.04 -3.17
CA ASP A 308 27.94 -2.03 -4.23
C ASP A 308 29.16 -2.34 -5.12
N GLU A 309 30.11 -1.43 -5.23
CA GLU A 309 31.35 -1.56 -5.99
C GLU A 309 32.44 -2.36 -5.28
N ASN A 310 32.27 -2.65 -3.97
CA ASN A 310 33.26 -3.41 -3.20
C ASN A 310 33.40 -4.83 -3.74
N GLU A 311 34.62 -5.25 -4.09
CA GLU A 311 34.88 -6.54 -4.74
C GLU A 311 34.54 -7.75 -3.85
N ASN A 312 34.76 -7.68 -2.54
CA ASN A 312 34.43 -8.77 -1.64
C ASN A 312 32.92 -8.86 -1.43
N TYR A 313 32.22 -7.73 -1.40
CA TYR A 313 30.76 -7.71 -1.33
C TYR A 313 30.13 -8.25 -2.65
N LYS A 314 30.70 -7.94 -3.82
CA LYS A 314 30.27 -8.56 -5.09
C LYS A 314 30.38 -10.08 -5.04
N LYS A 315 31.53 -10.62 -4.54
CA LYS A 315 31.69 -12.08 -4.36
C LYS A 315 30.64 -12.66 -3.42
N LEU A 316 30.34 -11.97 -2.31
CA LEU A 316 29.31 -12.41 -1.37
C LEU A 316 27.92 -12.45 -2.03
N ARG A 317 27.60 -11.45 -2.87
CA ARG A 317 26.34 -11.43 -3.64
C ARG A 317 26.28 -12.56 -4.66
N GLU A 318 27.35 -12.78 -5.41
CA GLU A 318 27.44 -13.87 -6.40
C GLU A 318 27.23 -15.23 -5.75
N GLU A 319 27.89 -15.48 -4.62
CA GLU A 319 27.71 -16.70 -3.85
C GLU A 319 26.29 -16.82 -3.30
N GLY A 320 25.72 -15.72 -2.74
CA GLY A 320 24.33 -15.69 -2.28
C GLY A 320 23.34 -16.03 -3.39
N LEU A 321 23.49 -15.42 -4.56
CA LEU A 321 22.66 -15.74 -5.73
C LEU A 321 22.85 -17.18 -6.21
N SER A 322 24.08 -17.70 -6.14
CA SER A 322 24.35 -19.11 -6.46
C SER A 322 23.59 -20.07 -5.54
N ARG A 323 23.53 -19.75 -4.24
CA ARG A 323 22.78 -20.51 -3.22
C ARG A 323 21.26 -20.40 -3.44
N ILE A 324 20.75 -19.21 -3.73
CA ILE A 324 19.32 -18.97 -4.00
C ILE A 324 18.84 -19.76 -5.24
N LYS A 325 19.68 -19.98 -6.24
CA LYS A 325 19.32 -20.78 -7.43
C LYS A 325 18.95 -22.23 -7.11
N LYS A 326 19.45 -22.78 -6.00
CA LYS A 326 19.22 -24.18 -5.58
C LYS A 326 18.98 -24.27 -4.07
N PRO A 327 17.96 -23.61 -3.51
CA PRO A 327 17.75 -23.50 -2.07
C PRO A 327 17.49 -24.85 -1.38
N TRP A 328 17.03 -25.85 -2.12
CA TRP A 328 16.82 -27.23 -1.61
C TRP A 328 18.11 -28.01 -1.36
N ASN A 329 19.25 -27.56 -1.88
CA ASN A 329 20.54 -28.25 -1.75
C ASN A 329 21.52 -27.56 -0.81
N VAL A 330 21.24 -26.34 -0.38
CA VAL A 330 22.21 -25.47 0.29
C VAL A 330 21.61 -24.88 1.57
N LYS A 331 22.47 -24.60 2.53
CA LYS A 331 22.10 -23.84 3.74
C LYS A 331 22.34 -22.34 3.52
N SER A 332 21.75 -21.53 4.38
CA SER A 332 22.07 -20.10 4.49
C SER A 332 23.56 -19.89 4.81
N PHE A 333 24.02 -18.65 4.72
CA PHE A 333 25.38 -18.31 5.13
C PHE A 333 25.62 -18.60 6.62
N THR A 334 26.77 -19.21 6.92
CA THR A 334 27.32 -19.21 8.26
C THR A 334 28.24 -18.01 8.44
N VAL A 335 28.56 -17.66 9.70
CA VAL A 335 29.52 -16.58 9.99
C VAL A 335 30.89 -16.87 9.35
N ASP A 336 31.32 -18.12 9.37
CA ASP A 336 32.61 -18.55 8.79
C ASP A 336 32.62 -18.39 7.26
N ASP A 337 31.52 -18.75 6.57
CA ASP A 337 31.38 -18.53 5.11
C ASP A 337 31.58 -17.06 4.76
N VAL A 338 30.88 -16.18 5.49
CA VAL A 338 30.94 -14.73 5.25
C VAL A 338 32.33 -14.17 5.56
N LYS A 339 32.97 -14.66 6.63
CA LYS A 339 34.33 -14.28 7.00
C LYS A 339 35.35 -14.68 5.95
N GLU A 340 35.24 -15.88 5.40
CA GLU A 340 36.12 -16.34 4.32
C GLU A 340 35.95 -15.48 3.06
N ILE A 341 34.72 -15.16 2.67
CA ILE A 341 34.43 -14.41 1.43
C ILE A 341 34.84 -12.93 1.58
N LEU A 342 34.54 -12.30 2.71
CA LEU A 342 34.82 -10.87 2.94
C LEU A 342 36.30 -10.60 3.27
N GLY A 343 37.03 -11.59 3.80
CA GLY A 343 38.43 -11.44 4.16
C GLY A 343 38.70 -10.21 5.06
N SER A 344 39.47 -9.27 4.56
CA SER A 344 39.83 -8.04 5.31
C SER A 344 38.64 -7.09 5.58
N ASP A 345 37.54 -7.19 4.83
CA ASP A 345 36.38 -6.35 5.04
C ASP A 345 35.43 -6.89 6.12
N TYR A 346 35.64 -8.13 6.59
CA TYR A 346 34.82 -8.78 7.62
C TYR A 346 34.70 -7.93 8.89
N GLU A 347 35.81 -7.41 9.41
CA GLU A 347 35.84 -6.63 10.65
C GLU A 347 34.96 -5.37 10.58
N LYS A 348 34.80 -4.79 9.40
CA LYS A 348 33.94 -3.61 9.18
C LYS A 348 32.45 -3.95 9.33
N CYS A 349 32.07 -5.20 9.07
CA CYS A 349 30.69 -5.68 9.03
C CYS A 349 30.37 -6.70 10.12
N SER A 350 31.28 -6.95 11.05
CA SER A 350 31.16 -8.02 12.04
C SER A 350 29.88 -7.93 12.87
N ASN A 351 29.49 -6.72 13.24
CA ASN A 351 28.26 -6.46 13.99
C ASN A 351 27.01 -6.76 13.15
N GLU A 352 26.95 -6.30 11.90
CA GLU A 352 25.85 -6.52 10.98
C GLU A 352 25.69 -7.99 10.63
N ILE A 353 26.79 -8.73 10.46
CA ILE A 353 26.80 -10.17 10.22
C ILE A 353 26.21 -10.91 11.42
N LEU A 354 26.64 -10.56 12.64
CA LEU A 354 26.11 -11.15 13.86
C LEU A 354 24.61 -10.91 13.99
N ILE A 355 24.18 -9.67 13.80
CA ILE A 355 22.76 -9.30 13.83
C ILE A 355 21.98 -10.11 12.78
N ALA A 356 22.44 -10.12 11.53
CA ALA A 356 21.78 -10.86 10.45
C ALA A 356 21.61 -12.34 10.80
N THR A 357 22.65 -12.98 11.34
CA THR A 357 22.61 -14.40 11.73
C THR A 357 21.59 -14.65 12.85
N GLN A 358 21.50 -13.75 13.82
CA GLN A 358 20.59 -13.90 14.96
C GLN A 358 19.12 -13.66 14.62
N ILE A 359 18.82 -12.74 13.68
CA ILE A 359 17.43 -12.36 13.37
C ILE A 359 16.83 -13.09 12.16
N CYS A 360 17.67 -13.71 11.31
CA CYS A 360 17.22 -14.20 10.01
C CYS A 360 16.11 -15.26 10.11
N HIS A 361 16.23 -16.24 10.98
CA HIS A 361 15.23 -17.30 11.17
C HIS A 361 13.91 -16.75 11.73
N LEU A 362 14.00 -15.82 12.68
CA LEU A 362 12.82 -15.17 13.24
C LEU A 362 12.07 -14.36 12.18
N LEU A 363 12.80 -13.57 11.37
CA LEU A 363 12.18 -12.77 10.31
C LEU A 363 11.62 -13.62 9.18
N ALA A 364 12.34 -14.64 8.75
CA ALA A 364 11.90 -15.54 7.69
C ALA A 364 10.53 -16.17 8.01
N ASN A 365 10.35 -16.61 9.26
CA ASN A 365 9.11 -17.26 9.71
C ASN A 365 7.93 -16.29 9.91
N ASN A 366 8.20 -15.00 10.16
CA ASN A 366 7.16 -14.03 10.54
C ASN A 366 6.84 -12.97 9.46
N THR A 367 7.63 -12.88 8.39
CA THR A 367 7.41 -11.88 7.33
C THR A 367 6.80 -12.44 6.05
N ASP A 368 6.38 -13.71 6.06
CA ASP A 368 5.87 -14.43 4.88
C ASP A 368 6.84 -14.37 3.69
N GLY A 369 8.14 -14.27 3.94
CA GLY A 369 9.16 -14.13 2.91
C GLY A 369 9.02 -12.87 2.04
N ASN A 370 8.43 -11.81 2.56
CA ASN A 370 8.23 -10.57 1.82
C ASN A 370 9.43 -9.63 1.99
N PRO A 371 10.18 -9.30 0.92
CA PRO A 371 11.40 -8.49 1.00
C PRO A 371 11.20 -7.11 1.62
N ARG A 372 10.06 -6.47 1.37
CA ARG A 372 9.74 -5.15 1.91
C ARG A 372 9.40 -5.21 3.39
N LYS A 373 8.65 -6.23 3.83
CA LYS A 373 8.37 -6.45 5.26
C LYS A 373 9.69 -6.63 6.02
N ILE A 374 10.62 -7.41 5.46
CA ILE A 374 11.97 -7.63 6.03
C ILE A 374 12.72 -6.30 6.16
N LYS A 375 12.86 -5.53 5.08
CA LYS A 375 13.56 -4.23 5.12
C LYS A 375 12.94 -3.26 6.13
N ARG A 376 11.63 -3.13 6.14
CA ARG A 376 10.91 -2.24 7.06
C ARG A 376 11.06 -2.66 8.51
N PHE A 377 11.02 -3.96 8.78
CA PHE A 377 11.27 -4.47 10.12
C PHE A 377 12.69 -4.15 10.60
N ILE A 378 13.71 -4.41 9.77
CA ILE A 378 15.11 -4.08 10.09
C ILE A 378 15.27 -2.58 10.35
N ASN A 379 14.70 -1.73 9.50
CA ASN A 379 14.75 -0.27 9.70
C ASN A 379 14.10 0.14 11.04
N MET A 380 12.98 -0.44 11.40
CA MET A 380 12.31 -0.16 12.66
C MET A 380 13.12 -0.66 13.86
N LEU A 381 13.71 -1.86 13.76
CA LEU A 381 14.56 -2.43 14.77
C LEU A 381 15.76 -1.51 15.06
N LEU A 382 16.46 -1.09 14.02
CA LEU A 382 17.62 -0.20 14.15
C LEU A 382 17.22 1.17 14.69
N LEU A 383 16.08 1.71 14.28
CA LEU A 383 15.56 2.98 14.81
C LEU A 383 15.25 2.88 16.31
N ARG A 384 14.54 1.84 16.74
CA ARG A 384 14.22 1.62 18.16
C ARG A 384 15.48 1.46 19.01
N TYR A 385 16.45 0.74 18.50
CA TYR A 385 17.74 0.55 19.16
C TYR A 385 18.49 1.88 19.32
N GLU A 386 18.58 2.70 18.28
CA GLU A 386 19.21 4.02 18.35
C GLU A 386 18.46 4.99 19.29
N ILE A 387 17.13 4.94 19.31
CA ILE A 387 16.33 5.71 20.27
C ILE A 387 16.65 5.27 21.70
N SER A 388 16.79 3.98 21.95
CA SER A 388 17.10 3.43 23.27
C SER A 388 18.52 3.84 23.74
N LYS A 389 19.49 3.87 22.83
CA LYS A 389 20.84 4.42 23.10
C LYS A 389 20.77 5.89 23.49
N ASN A 390 20.06 6.70 22.71
CA ASN A 390 19.95 8.13 22.99
C ASN A 390 19.15 8.42 24.28
N ARG A 391 18.34 7.48 24.74
CA ARG A 391 17.63 7.53 26.03
C ARG A 391 18.47 7.01 27.21
N GLY A 392 19.66 6.46 26.96
CA GLY A 392 20.60 6.04 27.97
C GLY A 392 20.44 4.61 28.51
N PHE A 393 19.65 3.76 27.85
CA PHE A 393 19.50 2.34 28.20
C PHE A 393 19.80 1.37 27.03
N GLY A 394 20.43 1.87 25.98
CA GLY A 394 20.79 1.05 24.81
C GLY A 394 21.75 -0.08 25.13
N ASP A 395 22.64 0.12 26.11
CA ASP A 395 23.61 -0.89 26.54
C ASP A 395 22.97 -2.09 27.28
N GLU A 396 21.72 -1.93 27.73
CA GLU A 396 20.93 -3.01 28.33
C GLU A 396 20.20 -3.88 27.27
N LEU A 397 20.27 -3.50 25.99
CA LEU A 397 19.54 -4.16 24.92
C LEU A 397 20.47 -4.97 24.02
N GLU A 398 20.16 -6.24 23.87
CA GLU A 398 20.67 -7.08 22.80
C GLU A 398 19.74 -6.96 21.58
N LEU A 399 20.29 -6.61 20.42
CA LEU A 399 19.46 -6.30 19.23
C LEU A 399 18.59 -7.47 18.77
N ALA A 400 19.09 -8.71 18.91
CA ALA A 400 18.34 -9.90 18.57
C ALA A 400 17.15 -10.16 19.51
N VAL A 401 17.32 -9.91 20.81
CA VAL A 401 16.24 -10.01 21.79
C VAL A 401 15.20 -8.91 21.53
N LEU A 402 15.66 -7.69 21.21
CA LEU A 402 14.77 -6.59 20.81
C LEU A 402 13.94 -6.99 19.57
N ALA A 403 14.57 -7.59 18.55
CA ALA A 403 13.88 -8.08 17.37
C ALA A 403 12.82 -9.14 17.74
N LYS A 404 13.17 -10.07 18.61
CA LYS A 404 12.24 -11.10 19.10
C LYS A 404 11.04 -10.50 19.83
N MET A 405 11.26 -9.51 20.70
CA MET A 405 10.17 -8.80 21.38
C MET A 405 9.30 -7.98 20.43
N MET A 406 9.89 -7.32 19.44
CA MET A 406 9.17 -6.61 18.39
C MET A 406 8.29 -7.56 17.56
N LEU A 407 8.76 -8.78 17.27
CA LEU A 407 7.95 -9.78 16.55
C LEU A 407 6.76 -10.24 17.39
N ALA A 408 6.94 -10.43 18.70
CA ALA A 408 5.83 -10.73 19.60
C ALA A 408 4.80 -9.59 19.65
N GLU A 409 5.26 -8.33 19.75
CA GLU A 409 4.38 -7.15 19.69
C GLU A 409 3.55 -7.10 18.41
N TYR A 410 4.16 -7.46 17.29
CA TYR A 410 3.55 -7.31 15.96
C TYR A 410 2.63 -8.47 15.59
N TYR A 411 3.03 -9.72 15.85
CA TYR A 411 2.29 -10.91 15.39
C TYR A 411 1.46 -11.57 16.49
N GLU A 412 1.85 -11.45 17.75
CA GLU A 412 1.19 -12.09 18.90
C GLU A 412 0.81 -11.04 19.95
N THR A 413 0.04 -10.05 19.52
CA THR A 413 -0.28 -8.85 20.29
C THR A 413 -0.92 -9.17 21.65
N ASP A 414 -1.79 -10.18 21.75
CA ASP A 414 -2.44 -10.55 23.01
C ASP A 414 -1.44 -11.17 23.99
N PHE A 415 -0.59 -12.07 23.51
CA PHE A 415 0.52 -12.62 24.28
C PHE A 415 1.47 -11.50 24.77
N TYR A 416 1.85 -10.60 23.89
CA TYR A 416 2.75 -9.49 24.22
C TYR A 416 2.16 -8.56 25.29
N LYS A 417 0.86 -8.29 25.27
CA LYS A 417 0.18 -7.45 26.27
C LYS A 417 0.12 -8.12 27.65
N GLU A 418 -0.06 -9.42 27.70
CA GLU A 418 -0.16 -10.18 28.95
C GLU A 418 1.20 -10.52 29.57
N LEU A 419 2.25 -10.62 28.76
CA LEU A 419 3.60 -11.02 29.20
C LEU A 419 4.12 -10.24 30.43
N PRO A 420 3.93 -8.91 30.56
CA PRO A 420 4.40 -8.16 31.74
C PRO A 420 3.78 -8.64 33.06
N ASN A 421 2.59 -9.22 33.05
CA ASN A 421 1.89 -9.72 34.24
C ASN A 421 2.51 -11.03 34.75
N HIS A 422 3.35 -11.67 33.94
CA HIS A 422 3.98 -12.96 34.21
C HIS A 422 5.51 -12.84 34.43
N LEU A 423 6.05 -11.61 34.46
CA LEU A 423 7.43 -11.36 34.79
C LEU A 423 7.62 -11.26 36.32
N ASP A 424 8.75 -11.75 36.82
CA ASP A 424 9.11 -11.61 38.22
C ASP A 424 9.60 -10.18 38.55
N SER A 425 10.05 -9.95 39.79
CA SER A 425 10.58 -8.65 40.23
C SER A 425 11.85 -8.22 39.51
N GLU A 426 12.60 -9.16 38.91
CA GLU A 426 13.80 -8.91 38.11
C GLU A 426 13.47 -8.74 36.61
N GLY A 427 12.22 -8.87 36.23
CA GLY A 427 11.78 -8.75 34.83
C GLY A 427 11.97 -10.01 34.00
N LYS A 428 12.14 -11.18 34.64
CA LYS A 428 12.37 -12.46 33.99
C LYS A 428 11.08 -13.26 33.90
N TRP A 429 10.94 -14.04 32.82
CA TRP A 429 9.85 -14.99 32.67
C TRP A 429 10.33 -16.40 33.04
N ASN A 430 10.10 -16.78 34.29
CA ASN A 430 10.68 -17.99 34.92
C ASN A 430 10.14 -19.33 34.35
N GLU A 431 9.04 -19.32 33.60
CA GLU A 431 8.46 -20.53 32.99
C GLU A 431 9.18 -20.95 31.69
N VAL A 432 10.00 -20.08 31.10
CA VAL A 432 10.63 -20.33 29.78
C VAL A 432 11.41 -21.64 29.69
N PRO A 433 12.28 -22.01 30.67
CA PRO A 433 13.03 -23.26 30.59
C PRO A 433 12.14 -24.50 30.53
N GLU A 434 11.05 -24.53 31.31
CA GLU A 434 10.08 -25.64 31.33
C GLU A 434 9.36 -25.73 29.97
N ILE A 435 8.89 -24.59 29.45
CA ILE A 435 8.19 -24.51 28.17
C ILE A 435 9.10 -24.99 27.03
N LEU A 436 10.38 -24.57 27.02
CA LEU A 436 11.34 -25.01 26.00
C LEU A 436 11.64 -26.51 26.09
N ALA A 437 11.66 -27.09 27.29
CA ALA A 437 11.81 -28.52 27.47
C ALA A 437 10.60 -29.28 26.90
N ASP A 438 9.38 -28.79 27.15
CA ASP A 438 8.14 -29.34 26.62
C ASP A 438 8.15 -29.29 25.08
N ILE A 439 8.52 -28.14 24.47
CA ILE A 439 8.60 -27.98 23.01
C ILE A 439 9.60 -28.97 22.42
N LYS A 440 10.80 -29.08 23.00
CA LYS A 440 11.85 -30.01 22.52
C LYS A 440 11.35 -31.47 22.56
N ALA A 441 10.72 -31.88 23.66
CA ALA A 441 10.16 -33.22 23.80
C ALA A 441 9.06 -33.49 22.76
N MET A 442 8.16 -32.53 22.50
CA MET A 442 7.10 -32.69 21.48
C MET A 442 7.68 -32.80 20.06
N ILE A 443 8.75 -32.04 19.74
CA ILE A 443 9.44 -32.12 18.45
C ILE A 443 10.11 -33.50 18.29
N GLU A 444 10.82 -33.98 19.29
CA GLU A 444 11.50 -35.29 19.27
C GLU A 444 10.49 -36.45 19.11
N GLU A 445 9.33 -36.35 19.75
CA GLU A 445 8.25 -37.34 19.66
C GLU A 445 7.38 -37.19 18.40
N GLN A 446 7.66 -36.22 17.54
CA GLN A 446 6.86 -35.87 16.34
C GLN A 446 5.37 -35.61 16.65
N LYS A 447 5.07 -35.14 17.85
CA LYS A 447 3.73 -34.76 18.26
C LYS A 447 3.38 -33.33 17.82
N ALA A 448 2.09 -33.09 17.63
CA ALA A 448 1.61 -31.71 17.43
C ALA A 448 1.87 -30.88 18.69
N ILE A 449 2.37 -29.67 18.51
CA ILE A 449 2.64 -28.75 19.61
C ILE A 449 1.31 -28.10 19.99
N GLU A 450 0.69 -28.60 21.04
CA GLU A 450 -0.60 -28.14 21.56
C GLU A 450 -0.49 -27.81 23.06
N GLY A 451 -1.06 -26.70 23.47
CA GLY A 451 -1.15 -26.30 24.87
C GLY A 451 -2.19 -25.21 25.05
N LYS A 452 -3.45 -25.61 25.32
CA LYS A 452 -4.58 -24.68 25.44
C LYS A 452 -4.88 -24.21 26.87
N GLU A 453 -4.24 -24.77 27.88
CA GLU A 453 -4.55 -24.51 29.30
C GLU A 453 -3.73 -23.35 29.90
N ARG A 454 -2.83 -22.75 29.14
CA ARG A 454 -1.99 -21.62 29.58
C ARG A 454 -2.63 -20.29 29.17
N TRP A 455 -2.23 -19.18 29.78
CA TRP A 455 -2.67 -17.83 29.43
C TRP A 455 -2.28 -17.41 27.99
N TYR A 456 -1.42 -18.21 27.33
CA TYR A 456 -1.02 -18.07 25.93
C TYR A 456 -1.31 -19.35 25.14
N ASP A 457 -1.48 -19.21 23.83
CA ASP A 457 -1.63 -20.34 22.91
C ASP A 457 -0.24 -20.80 22.44
N LEU A 458 0.26 -21.91 23.00
CA LEU A 458 1.57 -22.45 22.69
C LEU A 458 1.72 -22.76 21.18
N ASN A 459 0.65 -23.16 20.50
CA ASN A 459 0.67 -23.46 19.09
C ASN A 459 1.08 -22.23 18.24
N LYS A 460 0.77 -21.02 18.69
CA LYS A 460 1.15 -19.78 18.04
C LYS A 460 2.57 -19.34 18.37
N ILE A 461 2.94 -19.40 19.64
CA ILE A 461 4.20 -18.80 20.12
C ILE A 461 5.40 -19.74 20.19
N TRP A 462 5.21 -21.08 19.98
CA TRP A 462 6.31 -22.03 20.17
C TRP A 462 7.52 -21.75 19.26
N LYS A 463 7.31 -21.36 18.00
CA LYS A 463 8.41 -20.98 17.10
C LYS A 463 9.15 -19.76 17.60
N TRP A 464 8.41 -18.77 18.09
CA TRP A 464 8.97 -17.57 18.66
C TRP A 464 9.81 -17.88 19.91
N LEU A 465 9.38 -18.81 20.76
CA LEU A 465 10.16 -19.26 21.92
C LEU A 465 11.39 -20.09 21.51
N TYR A 466 11.20 -21.04 20.61
CA TYR A 466 12.19 -22.04 20.24
C TYR A 466 13.39 -21.50 19.47
N TYR A 467 13.18 -20.55 18.57
CA TYR A 467 14.29 -19.96 17.80
C TYR A 467 15.10 -18.98 18.62
N ASP A 468 16.44 -18.98 18.41
CA ASP A 468 17.34 -17.99 19.00
C ASP A 468 16.89 -16.54 18.67
N PRO A 469 17.22 -15.57 19.52
CA PRO A 469 17.97 -15.69 20.79
C PRO A 469 17.11 -16.25 21.92
N GLU A 470 17.75 -16.99 22.82
CA GLU A 470 17.10 -17.45 24.05
C GLU A 470 16.81 -16.25 24.98
N ILE A 471 15.62 -16.26 25.59
CA ILE A 471 15.18 -15.20 26.52
C ILE A 471 15.20 -15.66 27.99
N THR A 472 15.68 -16.86 28.23
CA THR A 472 15.88 -17.40 29.58
C THR A 472 16.80 -16.48 30.36
N ASP A 473 16.47 -16.16 31.58
CA ASP A 473 17.25 -15.27 32.47
C ASP A 473 17.44 -13.81 31.99
N LYS A 474 16.77 -13.37 30.93
CA LYS A 474 16.84 -11.98 30.47
C LYS A 474 15.83 -11.10 31.19
N ASP A 475 16.27 -9.92 31.62
CA ASP A 475 15.34 -8.86 32.02
C ASP A 475 14.63 -8.32 30.78
N LEU A 476 13.34 -8.61 30.65
CA LEU A 476 12.54 -8.22 29.48
C LEU A 476 11.99 -6.78 29.57
N ARG A 477 12.09 -6.12 30.72
CA ARG A 477 11.53 -4.77 30.95
C ARG A 477 12.14 -3.69 30.02
N PRO A 478 13.46 -3.62 29.80
CA PRO A 478 14.05 -2.65 28.88
C PRO A 478 13.58 -2.86 27.44
N TYR A 479 13.46 -4.12 27.00
CA TYR A 479 12.96 -4.47 25.66
C TYR A 479 11.50 -4.12 25.51
N TYR A 480 10.69 -4.42 26.53
CA TYR A 480 9.27 -4.06 26.54
C TYR A 480 9.10 -2.54 26.46
N TYR A 481 9.93 -1.78 27.21
CA TYR A 481 9.92 -0.32 27.16
C TYR A 481 10.36 0.24 25.82
N ALA A 482 11.36 -0.37 25.16
CA ALA A 482 11.84 0.00 23.83
C ALA A 482 10.80 -0.29 22.74
N CYS A 483 10.03 -1.38 22.88
CA CYS A 483 8.98 -1.75 21.94
C CYS A 483 7.70 -0.92 22.08
N LYS A 484 7.41 -0.37 23.27
CA LYS A 484 6.16 0.32 23.56
C LYS A 484 5.99 1.57 22.71
N GLU A 485 5.22 1.46 21.64
CA GLU A 485 4.76 2.59 20.82
C GLU A 485 3.26 2.83 20.99
N LYS A 486 2.89 4.12 21.12
CA LYS A 486 1.48 4.53 21.15
C LYS A 486 0.84 4.65 19.76
N SER A 487 1.63 4.56 18.69
CA SER A 487 1.15 4.74 17.33
C SER A 487 1.56 3.58 16.43
N ASP A 488 0.56 2.95 15.86
CA ASP A 488 0.64 1.86 14.90
C ASP A 488 1.26 2.29 13.56
N TYR A 489 2.58 2.30 13.45
CA TYR A 489 3.24 2.41 12.15
C TYR A 489 3.07 1.15 11.28
N PHE A 490 2.66 0.03 11.88
CA PHE A 490 2.47 -1.26 11.23
C PHE A 490 1.06 -1.81 11.36
N SER A 491 0.10 -1.03 11.89
CA SER A 491 -1.27 -1.53 11.93
C SER A 491 -1.63 -2.00 10.52
N SER A 492 -1.60 -3.31 10.40
CA SER A 492 -2.05 -4.00 9.21
C SER A 492 -3.48 -3.54 8.94
N THR A 493 -3.79 -3.37 7.71
CA THR A 493 -5.10 -3.00 7.17
C THR A 493 -6.26 -3.85 7.72
N ALA A 494 -5.97 -5.03 8.31
CA ALA A 494 -6.95 -5.94 8.90
C ALA A 494 -7.60 -5.39 10.18
N ASN A 495 -6.83 -4.88 11.15
CA ASN A 495 -7.44 -4.32 12.38
C ASN A 495 -8.06 -2.94 12.17
N LYS A 496 -7.59 -2.16 11.16
CA LYS A 496 -8.24 -0.88 10.80
C LYS A 496 -9.62 -1.07 10.19
N ASN A 497 -9.86 -2.17 9.48
CA ASN A 497 -11.16 -2.43 8.88
C ASN A 497 -12.23 -2.71 9.95
N ASP A 498 -11.92 -3.48 11.00
CA ASP A 498 -12.89 -3.78 12.06
C ASP A 498 -13.20 -2.55 12.90
N LEU A 499 -12.20 -1.79 13.35
CA LEU A 499 -12.42 -0.55 14.11
C LEU A 499 -13.02 0.57 13.24
N SER A 500 -12.68 0.64 11.95
CA SER A 500 -13.28 1.57 11.00
C SER A 500 -14.77 1.27 10.79
N GLU A 501 -15.16 0.00 10.68
CA GLU A 501 -16.56 -0.40 10.62
C GLU A 501 -17.34 0.00 11.86
N ILE A 502 -16.73 -0.16 13.05
CA ILE A 502 -17.34 0.24 14.32
C ILE A 502 -17.44 1.77 14.41
N VAL A 503 -16.41 2.51 14.01
CA VAL A 503 -16.47 3.98 13.92
C VAL A 503 -17.61 4.41 13.00
N ASP A 504 -17.71 3.82 11.80
CA ASP A 504 -18.78 4.14 10.84
C ASP A 504 -20.16 3.71 11.34
N LEU A 505 -20.25 2.61 12.09
CA LEU A 505 -21.46 2.17 12.78
C LEU A 505 -21.96 3.24 13.77
N LEU A 506 -21.05 3.84 14.56
CA LEU A 506 -21.41 4.87 15.56
C LEU A 506 -21.93 6.18 14.94
N PHE A 507 -21.75 6.40 13.64
CA PHE A 507 -22.35 7.51 12.89
C PHE A 507 -23.69 7.18 12.24
N ARG A 508 -24.20 5.92 12.38
CA ARG A 508 -25.52 5.49 11.91
C ARG A 508 -26.63 5.83 12.91
N ASP A 509 -27.85 5.48 12.54
CA ASP A 509 -29.01 5.68 13.40
C ASP A 509 -28.97 4.75 14.63
N GLU A 510 -29.55 5.19 15.74
CA GLU A 510 -29.54 4.49 17.03
C GLU A 510 -29.99 3.02 16.91
N MET A 511 -31.03 2.73 16.12
CA MET A 511 -31.51 1.36 15.88
C MET A 511 -30.46 0.45 15.23
N ALA A 512 -29.67 0.97 14.31
CA ALA A 512 -28.61 0.21 13.65
C ALA A 512 -27.47 -0.13 14.62
N ILE A 513 -27.14 0.80 15.55
CA ILE A 513 -26.12 0.59 16.57
C ILE A 513 -26.60 -0.41 17.61
N VAL A 514 -27.86 -0.30 18.06
CA VAL A 514 -28.47 -1.24 19.04
C VAL A 514 -28.48 -2.67 18.50
N GLY A 515 -28.72 -2.87 17.20
CA GLY A 515 -28.67 -4.18 16.55
C GLY A 515 -27.27 -4.85 16.55
N ARG A 516 -26.20 -4.08 16.79
CA ARG A 516 -24.81 -4.54 16.86
C ARG A 516 -24.13 -4.24 18.21
N THR A 517 -24.90 -4.22 19.28
CA THR A 517 -24.38 -3.93 20.64
C THR A 517 -23.32 -4.93 21.10
N ASP A 518 -23.36 -6.17 20.62
CA ASP A 518 -22.36 -7.18 20.97
C ASP A 518 -20.98 -6.83 20.41
N ASP A 519 -20.90 -6.16 19.25
CA ASP A 519 -19.63 -5.67 18.72
C ASP A 519 -19.01 -4.62 19.64
N LEU A 520 -19.83 -3.74 20.22
CA LEU A 520 -19.37 -2.75 21.20
C LEU A 520 -18.92 -3.37 22.52
N ARG A 521 -19.58 -4.45 22.96
CA ARG A 521 -19.22 -5.18 24.18
C ARG A 521 -17.90 -5.94 24.02
N ASN A 522 -17.65 -6.48 22.85
CA ASN A 522 -16.47 -7.28 22.55
C ASN A 522 -15.20 -6.44 22.36
N LEU A 523 -15.30 -5.12 22.22
CA LEU A 523 -14.13 -4.24 22.20
C LEU A 523 -13.34 -4.37 23.50
N THR A 524 -12.03 -4.43 23.42
CA THR A 524 -11.16 -4.21 24.58
C THR A 524 -11.27 -2.76 25.05
N SER A 525 -10.91 -2.47 26.30
CA SER A 525 -10.93 -1.10 26.84
C SER A 525 -10.10 -0.14 25.99
N GLN A 526 -8.97 -0.60 25.45
CA GLN A 526 -8.10 0.20 24.59
C GLN A 526 -8.71 0.48 23.22
N GLU A 527 -9.33 -0.52 22.59
CA GLU A 527 -10.04 -0.36 21.31
C GLU A 527 -11.24 0.57 21.48
N ALA A 528 -11.99 0.43 22.58
CA ALA A 528 -13.11 1.31 22.89
C ALA A 528 -12.66 2.78 23.08
N GLU A 529 -11.51 3.02 23.71
CA GLU A 529 -10.92 4.34 23.88
C GLU A 529 -10.48 4.92 22.51
N GLN A 530 -9.82 4.13 21.66
CA GLN A 530 -9.44 4.55 20.31
C GLN A 530 -10.65 4.89 19.44
N VAL A 531 -11.68 4.05 19.43
CA VAL A 531 -12.94 4.29 18.72
C VAL A 531 -13.58 5.58 19.23
N PHE A 532 -13.62 5.77 20.55
CA PHE A 532 -14.15 6.97 21.17
C PHE A 532 -13.41 8.24 20.70
N GLU A 533 -12.08 8.24 20.77
CA GLU A 533 -11.24 9.36 20.35
C GLU A 533 -11.44 9.72 18.85
N VAL A 534 -11.46 8.72 17.97
CA VAL A 534 -11.68 8.95 16.53
C VAL A 534 -13.06 9.52 16.24
N VAL A 535 -14.12 9.04 16.94
CA VAL A 535 -15.48 9.57 16.77
C VAL A 535 -15.56 11.02 17.28
N VAL A 536 -14.98 11.30 18.46
CA VAL A 536 -14.91 12.67 19.01
C VAL A 536 -14.16 13.60 18.05
N GLN A 537 -13.01 13.19 17.53
CA GLN A 537 -12.24 13.97 16.57
C GLN A 537 -13.09 14.33 15.33
N LYS A 538 -13.74 13.33 14.70
CA LYS A 538 -14.62 13.54 13.54
C LYS A 538 -15.79 14.47 13.84
N ILE A 539 -16.33 14.45 15.07
CA ILE A 539 -17.40 15.37 15.51
C ILE A 539 -16.85 16.80 15.67
N MET A 540 -15.71 16.93 16.34
CA MET A 540 -15.08 18.23 16.61
C MET A 540 -14.60 18.93 15.34
N GLU A 541 -14.08 18.19 14.35
CA GLU A 541 -13.68 18.72 13.04
C GLU A 541 -14.85 19.36 12.28
N ARG A 542 -16.07 18.88 12.47
CA ARG A 542 -17.27 19.46 11.84
C ARG A 542 -17.71 20.78 12.49
N GLY A 543 -17.42 20.95 13.77
CA GLY A 543 -17.62 22.20 14.52
C GLY A 543 -19.07 22.70 14.62
N GLN A 544 -20.08 21.89 14.30
CA GLN A 544 -21.51 22.24 14.35
C GLN A 544 -22.12 21.65 15.61
N PHE A 545 -22.45 22.51 16.60
CA PHE A 545 -22.95 22.10 17.91
C PHE A 545 -24.32 22.73 18.24
N ASP A 546 -24.89 23.51 17.36
CA ASP A 546 -26.24 24.09 17.48
C ASP A 546 -27.33 23.03 17.39
N THR A 547 -27.09 21.97 16.64
CA THR A 547 -27.87 20.73 16.59
C THR A 547 -27.04 19.56 17.10
N LYS A 548 -27.69 18.46 17.51
CA LYS A 548 -26.98 17.26 18.00
C LYS A 548 -26.10 16.68 16.89
N PRO A 549 -24.76 16.67 17.08
CA PRO A 549 -23.86 16.16 16.05
C PRO A 549 -24.08 14.68 15.79
N LYS A 550 -24.01 14.25 14.52
CA LYS A 550 -24.00 12.81 14.17
C LYS A 550 -22.81 12.14 14.82
N GLY A 551 -23.02 10.97 15.40
CA GLY A 551 -22.02 10.24 16.18
C GLY A 551 -22.18 10.39 17.69
N THR A 552 -22.88 11.45 18.19
CA THR A 552 -23.08 11.65 19.64
C THR A 552 -23.92 10.52 20.26
N ASP A 553 -24.96 10.02 19.57
CA ASP A 553 -25.74 8.87 20.04
C ASP A 553 -24.88 7.59 20.07
N GLY A 554 -24.00 7.44 19.09
CA GLY A 554 -23.02 6.36 19.08
C GLY A 554 -22.08 6.41 20.28
N LEU A 555 -21.55 7.59 20.64
CA LEU A 555 -20.73 7.77 21.84
C LEU A 555 -21.49 7.42 23.12
N ILE A 556 -22.77 7.81 23.23
CA ILE A 556 -23.61 7.49 24.37
C ILE A 556 -23.77 5.98 24.49
N LEU A 557 -24.08 5.27 23.39
CA LEU A 557 -24.24 3.83 23.37
C LEU A 557 -22.92 3.08 23.64
N LEU A 558 -21.79 3.58 23.12
CA LEU A 558 -20.48 3.03 23.42
C LEU A 558 -20.19 3.10 24.93
N VAL A 559 -20.41 4.27 25.56
CA VAL A 559 -20.16 4.49 26.98
C VAL A 559 -21.14 3.71 27.89
N GLN A 560 -22.35 3.43 27.42
CA GLN A 560 -23.27 2.53 28.12
C GLN A 560 -22.73 1.11 28.23
N ASN A 561 -22.00 0.64 27.21
CA ASN A 561 -21.41 -0.70 27.18
C ASN A 561 -19.97 -0.72 27.73
N LYS A 562 -19.29 0.43 27.76
CA LYS A 562 -17.90 0.62 28.26
C LYS A 562 -17.89 1.76 29.28
N THR A 563 -18.25 1.44 30.52
CA THR A 563 -18.47 2.42 31.59
C THR A 563 -17.20 3.15 32.02
N GLU A 564 -16.04 2.60 31.77
CA GLU A 564 -14.72 3.22 31.96
C GLU A 564 -14.53 4.51 31.13
N LEU A 565 -15.24 4.66 30.01
CA LEU A 565 -15.19 5.84 29.15
C LEU A 565 -16.07 7.01 29.61
N ARG A 566 -16.75 6.93 30.75
CA ARG A 566 -17.58 8.01 31.29
C ARG A 566 -16.81 9.32 31.45
N LYS A 567 -15.58 9.22 31.93
CA LYS A 567 -14.69 10.37 32.08
C LYS A 567 -14.39 11.04 30.74
N ASN A 568 -14.17 10.26 29.70
CA ASN A 568 -13.89 10.74 28.35
C ASN A 568 -15.14 11.40 27.75
N LEU A 569 -16.33 10.85 27.98
CA LEU A 569 -17.60 11.43 27.53
C LEU A 569 -17.87 12.79 28.19
N VAL A 570 -17.62 12.93 29.48
CA VAL A 570 -17.74 14.23 30.17
C VAL A 570 -16.70 15.23 29.63
N GLY A 571 -15.48 14.78 29.35
CA GLY A 571 -14.43 15.59 28.71
C GLY A 571 -14.85 16.10 27.32
N TYR A 572 -15.47 15.26 26.51
CA TYR A 572 -16.03 15.65 25.22
C TYR A 572 -17.11 16.73 25.36
N ILE A 573 -18.04 16.55 26.31
CA ILE A 573 -19.12 17.52 26.56
C ILE A 573 -18.54 18.88 27.02
N ASP A 574 -17.58 18.87 27.95
CA ASP A 574 -16.95 20.12 28.47
C ASP A 574 -16.09 20.83 27.42
N ALA A 575 -15.60 20.10 26.43
CA ALA A 575 -14.85 20.68 25.31
C ALA A 575 -15.71 21.47 24.30
N ILE A 576 -17.05 21.29 24.35
CA ILE A 576 -17.96 22.02 23.44
C ILE A 576 -18.10 23.46 23.92
N PRO A 577 -17.81 24.47 23.05
CA PRO A 577 -17.94 25.86 23.44
C PRO A 577 -19.39 26.23 23.86
N ALA A 578 -19.54 26.82 25.04
CA ALA A 578 -20.85 27.12 25.61
C ALA A 578 -21.72 28.05 24.75
N ASP A 579 -21.10 28.94 24.03
CA ASP A 579 -21.76 29.90 23.10
C ASP A 579 -22.22 29.25 21.78
N LYS A 580 -21.74 28.03 21.47
CA LYS A 580 -22.12 27.24 20.29
C LYS A 580 -23.01 26.06 20.60
N ALA A 581 -23.19 25.72 21.88
CA ALA A 581 -23.96 24.58 22.32
C ALA A 581 -25.46 24.74 22.05
N GLY A 582 -26.09 23.74 21.42
CA GLY A 582 -27.54 23.67 21.23
C GLY A 582 -28.27 23.04 22.41
N VAL A 583 -29.61 23.09 22.41
CA VAL A 583 -30.47 22.55 23.49
C VAL A 583 -30.29 21.05 23.72
N TRP A 584 -29.87 20.30 22.72
CA TRP A 584 -29.62 18.85 22.79
C TRP A 584 -28.64 18.45 23.91
N ILE A 585 -27.72 19.37 24.27
CA ILE A 585 -26.67 19.09 25.26
C ILE A 585 -27.18 18.97 26.69
N ILE A 586 -28.41 19.44 26.96
CA ILE A 586 -28.98 19.47 28.31
C ILE A 586 -29.54 18.11 28.72
N GLN A 587 -29.94 17.25 27.79
CA GLN A 587 -30.67 15.99 28.03
C GLN A 587 -30.01 14.81 27.31
N GLY A 588 -30.38 13.59 27.76
CA GLY A 588 -29.99 12.35 27.08
C GLY A 588 -28.79 11.62 27.69
N TRP A 589 -28.17 12.15 28.76
CA TRP A 589 -26.93 11.60 29.33
C TRP A 589 -27.16 10.59 30.45
N ASP A 590 -28.39 10.50 31.02
CA ASP A 590 -28.66 9.72 32.24
C ASP A 590 -28.35 8.22 32.13
N LYS A 591 -28.45 7.65 30.91
CA LYS A 591 -28.12 6.24 30.65
C LYS A 591 -26.62 5.98 30.64
N ALA A 592 -25.82 6.92 30.10
CA ALA A 592 -24.37 6.79 30.03
C ALA A 592 -23.66 7.34 31.27
N ILE A 593 -24.21 8.41 31.86
CA ILE A 593 -23.71 9.10 33.06
C ILE A 593 -24.82 9.14 34.11
N PRO A 594 -25.00 8.08 34.93
CA PRO A 594 -26.01 8.02 35.97
C PRO A 594 -25.87 9.15 36.99
N LYS A 595 -26.99 9.46 37.71
CA LYS A 595 -27.02 10.59 38.64
C LYS A 595 -26.15 10.39 39.89
N ASP A 596 -25.84 9.16 40.22
CA ASP A 596 -25.07 8.72 41.38
C ASP A 596 -23.57 8.55 41.12
N CYS A 597 -23.09 8.73 39.90
CA CYS A 597 -21.67 8.61 39.58
C CYS A 597 -20.89 9.92 39.76
N ASP A 598 -19.58 9.83 40.00
CA ASP A 598 -18.73 11.00 40.23
C ASP A 598 -18.60 11.92 39.01
N GLU A 599 -18.63 11.34 37.81
CA GLU A 599 -18.58 12.06 36.54
C GLU A 599 -19.79 13.00 36.37
N ARG A 600 -20.95 12.69 37.02
CA ARG A 600 -22.13 13.53 36.98
C ARG A 600 -21.90 14.90 37.64
N LYS A 601 -21.03 14.98 38.63
CA LYS A 601 -20.68 16.25 39.28
C LYS A 601 -20.03 17.22 38.28
N LYS A 602 -19.12 16.69 37.43
CA LYS A 602 -18.47 17.50 36.39
C LYS A 602 -19.44 17.93 35.28
N LEU A 603 -20.34 17.01 34.87
CA LEU A 603 -21.38 17.34 33.90
C LEU A 603 -22.31 18.45 34.45
N ASN A 604 -22.68 18.42 35.73
CA ASN A 604 -23.46 19.49 36.35
C ASN A 604 -22.71 20.82 36.43
N GLN A 605 -21.39 20.79 36.65
CA GLN A 605 -20.55 22.01 36.57
C GLN A 605 -20.59 22.65 35.16
N TYR A 606 -20.57 21.80 34.13
CA TYR A 606 -20.72 22.29 32.77
C TYR A 606 -22.11 22.90 32.51
N PHE A 607 -23.18 22.35 33.07
CA PHE A 607 -24.52 22.90 32.98
C PHE A 607 -24.62 24.29 33.67
N GLU A 608 -23.94 24.47 34.81
CA GLU A 608 -23.85 25.77 35.47
C GLU A 608 -23.07 26.77 34.59
N LYS A 609 -22.02 26.33 33.90
CA LYS A 609 -21.31 27.17 32.92
C LYS A 609 -22.22 27.55 31.74
N LEU A 610 -23.08 26.67 31.25
CA LEU A 610 -24.07 26.95 30.22
C LEU A 610 -25.13 27.97 30.66
N LYS A 611 -25.55 27.96 31.94
CA LYS A 611 -26.47 29.00 32.49
C LYS A 611 -25.85 30.39 32.39
N ASN A 612 -24.54 30.51 32.57
CA ASN A 612 -23.85 31.81 32.56
C ASN A 612 -23.45 32.25 31.15
N SER A 613 -22.90 31.38 30.33
CA SER A 613 -22.25 31.66 29.04
C SER A 613 -22.87 30.98 27.82
N GLY A 614 -23.91 30.16 27.97
CA GLY A 614 -24.58 29.47 26.87
C GLY A 614 -25.42 30.39 25.97
N THR A 615 -25.96 29.84 24.88
CA THR A 615 -26.88 30.54 23.97
C THR A 615 -28.17 30.94 24.70
N LYS A 616 -28.88 31.97 24.21
CA LYS A 616 -30.14 32.48 24.83
C LYS A 616 -31.16 31.35 25.05
N ILE A 617 -31.28 30.42 24.07
CA ILE A 617 -32.23 29.30 24.12
C ILE A 617 -31.82 28.31 25.21
N VAL A 618 -30.54 27.94 25.27
CA VAL A 618 -30.00 27.00 26.27
C VAL A 618 -30.16 27.56 27.69
N LYS A 619 -29.85 28.86 27.89
CA LYS A 619 -30.07 29.53 29.19
C LYS A 619 -31.53 29.49 29.63
N SER A 620 -32.46 29.85 28.74
CA SER A 620 -33.90 29.85 29.03
C SER A 620 -34.39 28.43 29.38
N THR A 621 -33.91 27.42 28.66
CA THR A 621 -34.30 26.01 28.93
C THR A 621 -33.78 25.52 30.27
N LEU A 622 -32.52 25.85 30.63
CA LEU A 622 -31.93 25.48 31.94
C LEU A 622 -32.51 26.25 33.13
N MET A 623 -33.10 27.41 32.93
CA MET A 623 -33.79 28.18 33.98
C MET A 623 -35.20 27.62 34.25
N ASN A 624 -35.81 26.94 33.29
CA ASN A 624 -37.15 26.37 33.38
C ASN A 624 -37.15 24.88 33.76
N MET A 625 -35.98 24.24 33.91
CA MET A 625 -35.76 22.90 34.46
C MET A 625 -35.44 22.99 35.96
#